data_a8cd96aff075f71ef26e5c35b93822e6
#
_entry.id   a8cd96aff075f71ef26e5c35b93822e6
#
_cell.length_a   1.000
_cell.length_b   1.000
_cell.length_c   1.000
_cell.angle_alpha   90.00
_cell.angle_beta   90.00
_cell.angle_gamma   90.00
#
_symmetry.space_group_name_H-M   'P 1'
#
loop_
_entity.id
_entity.type
_entity.pdbx_description
1 polymer ?
#
loop_
_entity_poly.entity_id
_entity_poly.type
_entity_poly.pdbx_seq_one_letter_code
_entity_poly.pdbx_strand_id
1 'polypeptide(L)'
;HTDFDAMYNAEESEEFDSWYQSDLRPISYRLLSTVMSAFSFGSILDIGCGKGTQTHLMALRGRRVVAYDISSAAIRKAKASYPGIDFRVGDGLTAAKSGGYDCAVMSQTLYVQSDWREVIAEAAARCNWLVVHEYVPAETQWHIPDIWSLMLEVEKHCAIDTKIVMNDDRILLVGKSRR
;
A
#
# COMPACT_ATOMS: atom_id res chain seq x y z
N HIS A 1 14.93 13.34 -4.66
CA HIS A 1 14.55 12.00 -5.14
C HIS A 1 15.03 11.00 -4.09
N THR A 2 14.14 10.33 -3.38
CA THR A 2 14.51 9.34 -2.36
C THR A 2 15.09 8.12 -3.06
N ASP A 3 16.32 7.75 -2.71
CA ASP A 3 16.94 6.51 -3.19
C ASP A 3 16.50 5.34 -2.30
N PHE A 4 15.40 4.72 -2.68
CA PHE A 4 14.81 3.61 -1.92
C PHE A 4 15.72 2.39 -1.90
N ASP A 5 16.47 2.11 -2.98
CA ASP A 5 17.42 0.99 -3.00
C ASP A 5 18.56 1.19 -2.00
N ALA A 6 19.12 2.41 -1.92
CA ALA A 6 20.14 2.73 -0.94
C ALA A 6 19.62 2.55 0.49
N MET A 7 18.40 2.99 0.77
CA MET A 7 17.79 2.82 2.09
C MET A 7 17.63 1.35 2.49
N TYR A 8 17.07 0.52 1.60
CA TYR A 8 16.88 -0.89 1.92
C TYR A 8 18.19 -1.69 1.95
N ASN A 9 19.22 -1.28 1.22
CA ASN A 9 20.55 -1.89 1.31
C ASN A 9 21.26 -1.53 2.62
N ALA A 10 21.06 -0.32 3.15
CA ALA A 10 21.65 0.12 4.41
C ALA A 10 21.15 -0.66 5.65
N GLU A 11 20.02 -1.35 5.55
CA GLU A 11 19.50 -2.23 6.63
C GLU A 11 20.37 -3.46 6.91
N GLU A 12 21.35 -3.78 6.07
CA GLU A 12 22.26 -4.92 6.27
C GLU A 12 23.17 -4.75 7.51
N SER A 13 23.21 -3.55 8.10
CA SER A 13 23.95 -3.23 9.33
C SER A 13 23.15 -3.43 10.64
N GLU A 14 22.19 -4.35 10.66
CA GLU A 14 21.52 -4.98 11.84
C GLU A 14 20.66 -4.10 12.78
N GLU A 15 20.76 -2.78 12.80
CA GLU A 15 20.04 -1.92 13.76
C GLU A 15 18.98 -1.01 13.12
N PHE A 16 18.85 -1.00 11.80
CA PHE A 16 17.97 -0.10 11.09
C PHE A 16 16.89 -0.85 10.31
N ASP A 17 15.62 -0.55 10.59
CA ASP A 17 14.45 -1.08 9.86
C ASP A 17 13.82 0.06 9.06
N SER A 18 14.11 0.13 7.77
CA SER A 18 13.53 1.13 6.87
C SER A 18 12.02 1.10 6.96
N TRP A 19 11.45 2.26 7.24
CA TRP A 19 10.00 2.43 7.37
C TRP A 19 9.34 1.59 8.48
N TYR A 20 10.11 1.05 9.43
CA TYR A 20 9.60 0.25 10.56
C TYR A 20 8.70 -0.90 10.11
N GLN A 21 8.96 -1.49 8.95
CA GLN A 21 8.09 -2.51 8.34
C GLN A 21 8.10 -3.84 9.09
N SER A 22 9.12 -4.13 9.87
CA SER A 22 9.19 -5.34 10.70
C SER A 22 8.38 -5.21 12.00
N ASP A 23 8.02 -3.99 12.40
CA ASP A 23 7.23 -3.75 13.60
C ASP A 23 5.73 -3.71 13.28
N LEU A 24 5.02 -4.78 13.57
CA LEU A 24 3.55 -4.87 13.41
C LEU A 24 2.77 -4.43 14.65
N ARG A 25 3.43 -3.93 15.71
CA ARG A 25 2.77 -3.46 16.93
C ARG A 25 1.96 -2.18 16.75
N PRO A 26 2.32 -1.21 15.88
CA PRO A 26 1.49 -0.05 15.66
C PRO A 26 0.05 -0.42 15.33
N ILE A 27 -0.89 0.27 15.95
CA ILE A 27 -2.33 -0.01 15.80
C ILE A 27 -2.78 0.09 14.34
N SER A 28 -2.15 0.97 13.55
CA SER A 28 -2.43 1.17 12.15
C SER A 28 -2.24 -0.12 11.32
N TYR A 29 -1.14 -0.86 11.55
CA TYR A 29 -0.89 -2.13 10.84
C TYR A 29 -1.87 -3.22 11.25
N ARG A 30 -2.21 -3.30 12.55
CA ARG A 30 -3.22 -4.25 13.04
C ARG A 30 -4.60 -3.92 12.50
N LEU A 31 -4.91 -2.62 12.36
CA LEU A 31 -6.17 -2.16 11.81
C LEU A 31 -6.30 -2.58 10.35
N LEU A 32 -5.27 -2.39 9.52
CA LEU A 32 -5.28 -2.84 8.13
C LEU A 32 -5.54 -4.35 8.05
N SER A 33 -4.81 -5.16 8.81
CA SER A 33 -5.02 -6.61 8.84
C SER A 33 -6.43 -6.99 9.28
N THR A 34 -7.01 -6.29 10.26
CA THR A 34 -8.38 -6.51 10.74
C THR A 34 -9.39 -6.19 9.64
N VAL A 35 -9.27 -5.02 9.00
CA VAL A 35 -10.14 -4.62 7.90
C VAL A 35 -10.04 -5.60 6.74
N MET A 36 -8.82 -5.94 6.30
CA MET A 36 -8.62 -6.92 5.23
C MET A 36 -9.23 -8.29 5.56
N SER A 37 -9.32 -8.66 6.85
CA SER A 37 -9.94 -9.91 7.26
C SER A 37 -11.46 -9.89 7.23
N ALA A 38 -12.07 -8.71 7.30
CA ALA A 38 -13.52 -8.53 7.24
C ALA A 38 -14.08 -8.63 5.81
N PHE A 39 -13.23 -8.49 4.78
CA PHE A 39 -13.63 -8.57 3.38
C PHE A 39 -13.16 -9.89 2.74
N SER A 40 -13.98 -10.41 1.81
CA SER A 40 -13.69 -11.67 1.10
C SER A 40 -13.06 -11.41 -0.28
N PHE A 41 -11.90 -10.75 -0.31
CA PHE A 41 -11.14 -10.57 -1.54
C PHE A 41 -10.41 -11.87 -1.91
N GLY A 42 -10.61 -12.39 -3.11
CA GLY A 42 -9.92 -13.58 -3.63
C GLY A 42 -8.55 -13.24 -4.23
N SER A 43 -8.41 -12.02 -4.77
CA SER A 43 -7.17 -11.54 -5.37
C SER A 43 -6.86 -10.10 -4.94
N ILE A 44 -5.59 -9.84 -4.62
CA ILE A 44 -5.11 -8.57 -4.11
C ILE A 44 -3.90 -8.11 -4.92
N LEU A 45 -3.91 -6.83 -5.29
CA LEU A 45 -2.77 -6.09 -5.77
C LEU A 45 -2.24 -5.21 -4.64
N ASP A 46 -1.01 -5.43 -4.21
CA ASP A 46 -0.34 -4.62 -3.18
C ASP A 46 0.62 -3.65 -3.86
N ILE A 47 0.36 -2.35 -3.74
CA ILE A 47 1.14 -1.27 -4.38
C ILE A 47 2.03 -0.62 -3.33
N GLY A 48 3.36 -0.72 -3.50
CA GLY A 48 4.35 -0.23 -2.54
C GLY A 48 4.54 -1.19 -1.36
N CYS A 49 4.80 -2.46 -1.67
CA CYS A 49 4.83 -3.54 -0.67
C CYS A 49 6.06 -3.54 0.26
N GLY A 50 7.11 -2.80 -0.08
CA GLY A 50 8.36 -2.82 0.65
C GLY A 50 8.94 -4.23 0.79
N LYS A 51 9.30 -4.61 2.02
CA LYS A 51 9.84 -5.95 2.36
C LYS A 51 8.76 -7.05 2.45
N GLY A 52 7.50 -6.74 2.15
CA GLY A 52 6.42 -7.70 2.02
C GLY A 52 5.76 -8.16 3.33
N THR A 53 6.05 -7.54 4.47
CA THR A 53 5.51 -7.96 5.77
C THR A 53 3.98 -7.84 5.82
N GLN A 54 3.42 -6.71 5.36
CA GLN A 54 1.96 -6.54 5.25
C GLN A 54 1.38 -7.43 4.15
N THR A 55 2.08 -7.55 3.02
CA THR A 55 1.70 -8.42 1.91
C THR A 55 1.50 -9.86 2.38
N HIS A 56 2.44 -10.37 3.19
CA HIS A 56 2.35 -11.72 3.75
C HIS A 56 1.07 -11.92 4.57
N LEU A 57 0.72 -10.96 5.42
CA LEU A 57 -0.53 -11.02 6.22
C LEU A 57 -1.78 -11.03 5.32
N MET A 58 -1.75 -10.29 4.21
CA MET A 58 -2.84 -10.29 3.24
C MET A 58 -2.95 -11.61 2.47
N ALA A 59 -1.83 -12.31 2.23
CA ALA A 59 -1.79 -13.59 1.55
C ALA A 59 -2.32 -14.77 2.40
N LEU A 60 -2.44 -14.58 3.71
CA LEU A 60 -3.05 -15.59 4.57
C LEU A 60 -4.48 -15.91 4.11
N ARG A 61 -4.96 -17.11 4.36
CA ARG A 61 -6.28 -17.64 3.91
C ARG A 61 -6.36 -17.98 2.43
N GLY A 62 -5.23 -18.23 1.75
CA GLY A 62 -5.20 -18.70 0.37
C GLY A 62 -5.54 -17.63 -0.67
N ARG A 63 -5.45 -16.35 -0.33
CA ARG A 63 -5.64 -15.26 -1.29
C ARG A 63 -4.49 -15.19 -2.27
N ARG A 64 -4.79 -14.93 -3.54
CA ARG A 64 -3.77 -14.62 -4.54
C ARG A 64 -3.31 -13.18 -4.36
N VAL A 65 -2.06 -12.97 -4.02
CA VAL A 65 -1.48 -11.62 -3.89
C VAL A 65 -0.36 -11.45 -4.90
N VAL A 66 -0.40 -10.32 -5.60
CA VAL A 66 0.71 -9.81 -6.42
C VAL A 66 1.11 -8.46 -5.84
N ALA A 67 2.39 -8.27 -5.62
CA ALA A 67 2.89 -7.10 -4.91
C ALA A 67 4.02 -6.41 -5.68
N TYR A 68 3.98 -5.08 -5.70
CA TYR A 68 4.96 -4.26 -6.39
C TYR A 68 5.64 -3.29 -5.44
N ASP A 69 6.93 -3.08 -5.67
CA ASP A 69 7.68 -1.97 -5.10
C ASP A 69 8.70 -1.46 -6.10
N ILE A 70 8.99 -0.16 -6.05
CA ILE A 70 9.98 0.46 -6.94
C ILE A 70 11.41 0.00 -6.59
N SER A 71 11.66 -0.36 -5.33
CA SER A 71 12.96 -0.81 -4.85
C SER A 71 13.22 -2.27 -5.19
N SER A 72 14.23 -2.50 -6.00
CA SER A 72 14.73 -3.85 -6.28
C SER A 72 15.31 -4.52 -5.03
N ALA A 73 15.89 -3.72 -4.11
CA ALA A 73 16.43 -4.20 -2.84
C ALA A 73 15.32 -4.69 -1.91
N ALA A 74 14.22 -3.92 -1.79
CA ALA A 74 13.04 -4.34 -1.04
C ALA A 74 12.46 -5.66 -1.59
N ILE A 75 12.28 -5.75 -2.89
CA ILE A 75 11.74 -6.95 -3.56
C ILE A 75 12.64 -8.18 -3.36
N ARG A 76 13.97 -8.03 -3.39
CA ARG A 76 14.88 -9.16 -3.05
C ARG A 76 14.64 -9.68 -1.63
N LYS A 77 14.53 -8.76 -0.65
CA LYS A 77 14.24 -9.09 0.75
C LYS A 77 12.86 -9.75 0.91
N ALA A 78 11.84 -9.20 0.25
CA ALA A 78 10.49 -9.76 0.26
C ALA A 78 10.45 -11.19 -0.28
N LYS A 79 11.08 -11.46 -1.43
CA LYS A 79 11.16 -12.79 -2.03
C LYS A 79 11.92 -13.79 -1.14
N ALA A 80 12.98 -13.35 -0.48
CA ALA A 80 13.72 -14.19 0.45
C ALA A 80 12.88 -14.57 1.69
N SER A 81 12.11 -13.63 2.23
CA SER A 81 11.29 -13.85 3.42
C SER A 81 9.98 -14.60 3.12
N TYR A 82 9.39 -14.39 1.95
CA TYR A 82 8.06 -14.89 1.58
C TYR A 82 8.02 -15.48 0.17
N PRO A 83 8.72 -16.61 -0.08
CA PRO A 83 8.95 -17.14 -1.44
C PRO A 83 7.69 -17.60 -2.18
N GLY A 84 6.56 -17.74 -1.47
CA GLY A 84 5.28 -18.15 -2.07
C GLY A 84 4.44 -16.98 -2.63
N ILE A 85 4.92 -15.73 -2.53
CA ILE A 85 4.18 -14.54 -2.99
C ILE A 85 4.84 -13.98 -4.26
N ASP A 86 4.02 -13.50 -5.18
CA ASP A 86 4.48 -12.91 -6.45
C ASP A 86 4.89 -11.44 -6.24
N PHE A 87 6.16 -11.22 -5.94
CA PHE A 87 6.76 -9.89 -5.79
C PHE A 87 7.43 -9.42 -7.07
N ARG A 88 7.16 -8.19 -7.48
CA ARG A 88 7.65 -7.59 -8.73
C ARG A 88 8.25 -6.21 -8.50
N VAL A 89 9.27 -5.87 -9.26
CA VAL A 89 9.81 -4.50 -9.30
C VAL A 89 8.97 -3.65 -10.24
N GLY A 90 8.52 -2.50 -9.78
CA GLY A 90 7.74 -1.53 -10.57
C GLY A 90 7.24 -0.38 -9.70
N ASP A 91 7.02 0.77 -10.30
CA ASP A 91 6.40 1.93 -9.64
C ASP A 91 4.90 1.74 -9.41
N GLY A 92 4.29 2.68 -8.68
CA GLY A 92 2.86 2.62 -8.35
C GLY A 92 1.96 2.62 -9.56
N LEU A 93 2.30 3.38 -10.60
CA LEU A 93 1.49 3.48 -11.82
C LEU A 93 1.58 2.19 -12.66
N THR A 94 2.77 1.60 -12.77
CA THR A 94 2.97 0.29 -13.39
C THR A 94 2.16 -0.79 -12.67
N ALA A 95 2.20 -0.78 -11.34
CA ALA A 95 1.41 -1.70 -10.52
C ALA A 95 -0.09 -1.51 -10.75
N ALA A 96 -0.61 -0.28 -10.66
CA ALA A 96 -2.02 0.03 -10.86
C ALA A 96 -2.52 -0.40 -12.25
N LYS A 97 -1.72 -0.20 -13.29
CA LYS A 97 -2.04 -0.62 -14.67
C LYS A 97 -2.03 -2.14 -14.87
N SER A 98 -1.39 -2.91 -14.01
CA SER A 98 -1.39 -4.38 -14.11
C SER A 98 -2.77 -5.00 -13.86
N GLY A 99 -3.64 -4.36 -13.13
CA GLY A 99 -5.09 -4.54 -12.98
C GLY A 99 -5.67 -5.94 -12.86
N GLY A 100 -7.00 -6.01 -12.81
CA GLY A 100 -7.72 -7.30 -12.84
C GLY A 100 -7.73 -8.05 -11.51
N TYR A 101 -7.68 -7.31 -10.39
CA TYR A 101 -7.75 -7.86 -9.03
C TYR A 101 -9.06 -7.45 -8.36
N ASP A 102 -9.47 -8.23 -7.35
CA ASP A 102 -10.64 -7.85 -6.54
C ASP A 102 -10.38 -6.58 -5.76
N CYS A 103 -9.18 -6.43 -5.22
CA CYS A 103 -8.80 -5.30 -4.42
C CYS A 103 -7.39 -4.81 -4.74
N ALA A 104 -7.19 -3.50 -4.84
CA ALA A 104 -5.88 -2.87 -4.76
C ALA A 104 -5.68 -2.28 -3.36
N VAL A 105 -4.53 -2.53 -2.77
CA VAL A 105 -4.11 -2.01 -1.47
C VAL A 105 -2.95 -1.06 -1.66
N MET A 106 -3.05 0.12 -1.08
CA MET A 106 -2.01 1.13 -0.99
C MET A 106 -1.82 1.46 0.49
N SER A 107 -0.71 1.01 1.07
CA SER A 107 -0.44 1.19 2.50
C SER A 107 0.86 1.93 2.71
N GLN A 108 0.76 3.17 3.15
CA GLN A 108 1.89 4.07 3.45
C GLN A 108 2.87 4.21 2.27
N THR A 109 2.34 4.41 1.10
CA THR A 109 3.10 4.47 -0.15
C THR A 109 2.76 5.66 -1.05
N LEU A 110 1.52 6.16 -1.00
CA LEU A 110 1.09 7.22 -1.92
C LEU A 110 1.73 8.57 -1.61
N TYR A 111 2.00 8.87 -0.34
CA TYR A 111 2.52 10.17 0.06
C TYR A 111 3.92 10.48 -0.52
N VAL A 112 4.69 9.46 -0.89
CA VAL A 112 6.01 9.60 -1.53
C VAL A 112 5.94 9.63 -3.06
N GLN A 113 4.76 9.45 -3.66
CA GLN A 113 4.56 9.38 -5.11
C GLN A 113 3.98 10.69 -5.65
N SER A 114 4.65 11.33 -6.61
CA SER A 114 4.16 12.57 -7.22
C SER A 114 2.89 12.38 -8.05
N ASP A 115 2.71 11.19 -8.59
CA ASP A 115 1.59 10.77 -9.44
C ASP A 115 0.50 10.01 -8.66
N TRP A 116 0.43 10.16 -7.35
CA TRP A 116 -0.48 9.43 -6.48
C TRP A 116 -1.96 9.47 -6.91
N ARG A 117 -2.39 10.59 -7.53
CA ARG A 117 -3.77 10.71 -8.05
C ARG A 117 -4.01 9.78 -9.24
N GLU A 118 -3.05 9.68 -10.15
CA GLU A 118 -3.11 8.77 -11.28
C GLU A 118 -3.09 7.31 -10.83
N VAL A 119 -2.27 7.00 -9.82
CA VAL A 119 -2.22 5.65 -9.21
C VAL A 119 -3.58 5.26 -8.67
N ILE A 120 -4.26 6.14 -7.92
CA ILE A 120 -5.63 5.90 -7.41
C ILE A 120 -6.62 5.69 -8.56
N ALA A 121 -6.61 6.58 -9.56
CA ALA A 121 -7.52 6.52 -10.70
C ALA A 121 -7.35 5.21 -11.49
N GLU A 122 -6.11 4.84 -11.81
CA GLU A 122 -5.80 3.61 -12.55
C GLU A 122 -6.15 2.35 -11.77
N ALA A 123 -5.86 2.32 -10.47
CA ALA A 123 -6.24 1.21 -9.60
C ALA A 123 -7.77 1.06 -9.51
N ALA A 124 -8.51 2.16 -9.33
CA ALA A 124 -9.97 2.15 -9.30
C ALA A 124 -10.60 1.72 -10.63
N ALA A 125 -9.99 2.11 -11.75
CA ALA A 125 -10.48 1.70 -13.07
C ALA A 125 -10.33 0.18 -13.32
N ARG A 126 -9.44 -0.50 -12.61
CA ARG A 126 -9.07 -1.91 -12.89
C ARG A 126 -9.35 -2.89 -11.75
N CYS A 127 -9.51 -2.42 -10.53
CA CYS A 127 -9.83 -3.25 -9.36
C CYS A 127 -11.26 -2.95 -8.88
N ASN A 128 -11.94 -3.96 -8.28
CA ASN A 128 -13.31 -3.77 -7.79
C ASN A 128 -13.35 -2.93 -6.51
N TRP A 129 -12.28 -2.99 -5.72
CA TRP A 129 -12.14 -2.31 -4.44
C TRP A 129 -10.78 -1.65 -4.31
N LEU A 130 -10.74 -0.55 -3.59
CA LEU A 130 -9.50 0.06 -3.10
C LEU A 130 -9.48 0.00 -1.57
N VAL A 131 -8.32 -0.30 -1.01
CA VAL A 131 -7.99 -0.08 0.40
C VAL A 131 -6.79 0.86 0.43
N VAL A 132 -7.02 2.04 0.98
CA VAL A 132 -6.01 3.09 1.12
C VAL A 132 -5.76 3.32 2.59
N HIS A 133 -4.56 3.05 3.04
CA HIS A 133 -4.12 3.21 4.42
C HIS A 133 -2.86 4.08 4.44
N GLU A 134 -3.01 5.35 4.79
CA GLU A 134 -1.91 6.32 4.70
C GLU A 134 -1.67 7.07 6.00
N TYR A 135 -0.41 7.37 6.22
CA TYR A 135 0.08 8.41 7.11
C TYR A 135 0.45 9.63 6.26
N VAL A 136 -0.18 10.76 6.53
CA VAL A 136 0.05 12.01 5.82
C VAL A 136 0.51 13.05 6.83
N PRO A 137 1.83 13.14 7.09
CA PRO A 137 2.35 14.11 8.04
C PRO A 137 2.14 15.54 7.54
N ALA A 138 1.92 16.46 8.47
CA ALA A 138 1.71 17.88 8.19
C ALA A 138 2.93 18.59 7.56
N GLU A 139 4.08 17.92 7.49
CA GLU A 139 5.30 18.45 6.91
C GLU A 139 5.27 18.42 5.39
N THR A 140 5.57 19.55 4.78
CA THR A 140 5.30 19.88 3.38
C THR A 140 6.19 19.19 2.32
N GLN A 141 7.06 18.28 2.70
CA GLN A 141 7.97 17.61 1.75
C GLN A 141 7.32 16.46 0.96
N TRP A 142 6.09 16.09 1.30
CA TRP A 142 5.38 14.96 0.71
C TRP A 142 4.33 15.42 -0.30
N HIS A 143 3.92 14.53 -1.21
CA HIS A 143 3.07 14.87 -2.33
C HIS A 143 1.57 14.98 -1.98
N ILE A 144 1.13 14.35 -0.90
CA ILE A 144 -0.25 14.46 -0.40
C ILE A 144 -0.30 15.60 0.62
N PRO A 145 -1.11 16.64 0.40
CA PRO A 145 -1.13 17.80 1.29
C PRO A 145 -1.70 17.49 2.68
N ASP A 146 -2.76 16.69 2.72
CA ASP A 146 -3.49 16.31 3.93
C ASP A 146 -4.41 15.10 3.67
N ILE A 147 -4.93 14.50 4.74
CA ILE A 147 -5.80 13.32 4.65
C ILE A 147 -7.13 13.61 3.94
N TRP A 148 -7.61 14.84 3.96
CA TRP A 148 -8.87 15.23 3.33
C TRP A 148 -8.72 15.30 1.82
N SER A 149 -7.59 15.83 1.33
CA SER A 149 -7.23 15.82 -0.09
C SER A 149 -7.14 14.40 -0.64
N LEU A 150 -6.56 13.47 0.15
CA LEU A 150 -6.50 12.06 -0.20
C LEU A 150 -7.90 11.44 -0.26
N MET A 151 -8.72 11.68 0.76
CA MET A 151 -10.09 11.18 0.82
C MET A 151 -10.92 11.66 -0.36
N LEU A 152 -10.88 12.96 -0.66
CA LEU A 152 -11.62 13.54 -1.79
C LEU A 152 -11.18 12.92 -3.13
N GLU A 153 -9.89 12.61 -3.30
CA GLU A 153 -9.43 11.93 -4.51
C GLU A 153 -9.99 10.52 -4.62
N VAL A 154 -9.96 9.74 -3.53
CA VAL A 154 -10.52 8.38 -3.53
C VAL A 154 -12.05 8.44 -3.79
N GLU A 155 -12.77 9.40 -3.22
CA GLU A 155 -14.23 9.56 -3.40
C GLU A 155 -14.64 9.89 -4.84
N LYS A 156 -13.76 10.48 -5.66
CA LYS A 156 -14.04 10.66 -7.10
C LYS A 156 -14.22 9.32 -7.84
N HIS A 157 -13.49 8.31 -7.40
CA HIS A 157 -13.40 7.03 -8.10
C HIS A 157 -14.14 5.89 -7.39
N CYS A 158 -14.42 6.04 -6.10
CA CYS A 158 -15.00 4.99 -5.28
C CYS A 158 -16.20 5.47 -4.47
N ALA A 159 -17.13 4.57 -4.21
CA ALA A 159 -18.12 4.72 -3.13
C ALA A 159 -17.46 4.20 -1.84
N ILE A 160 -17.27 5.08 -0.85
CA ILE A 160 -16.63 4.71 0.41
C ILE A 160 -17.57 3.84 1.23
N ASP A 161 -17.09 2.64 1.57
CA ASP A 161 -17.75 1.69 2.47
C ASP A 161 -17.29 1.92 3.93
N THR A 162 -16.00 2.02 4.12
CA THR A 162 -15.39 2.19 5.45
C THR A 162 -14.41 3.34 5.46
N LYS A 163 -14.55 4.22 6.47
CA LYS A 163 -13.63 5.32 6.71
C LYS A 163 -13.22 5.34 8.18
N ILE A 164 -11.92 5.27 8.45
CA ILE A 164 -11.34 5.37 9.78
C ILE A 164 -10.27 6.46 9.75
N VAL A 165 -10.45 7.48 10.56
CA VAL A 165 -9.48 8.56 10.76
C VAL A 165 -8.87 8.39 12.14
N MET A 166 -7.55 8.36 12.21
CA MET A 166 -6.78 8.25 13.45
C MET A 166 -5.90 9.49 13.58
N ASN A 167 -6.20 10.31 14.56
CA ASN A 167 -5.63 11.66 14.66
C ASN A 167 -5.90 12.46 13.36
N ASP A 168 -5.17 13.52 13.13
CA ASP A 168 -5.34 14.35 11.93
C ASP A 168 -4.38 13.98 10.79
N ASP A 169 -3.63 12.88 10.94
CA ASP A 169 -2.54 12.50 10.05
C ASP A 169 -2.64 11.09 9.47
N ARG A 170 -3.62 10.28 9.92
CA ARG A 170 -3.76 8.89 9.47
C ARG A 170 -5.17 8.58 9.05
N ILE A 171 -5.29 7.90 7.92
CA ILE A 171 -6.57 7.51 7.37
C ILE A 171 -6.52 6.09 6.81
N LEU A 172 -7.61 5.35 7.02
CA LEU A 172 -7.88 4.10 6.31
C LEU A 172 -9.23 4.21 5.62
N LEU A 173 -9.24 3.99 4.32
CA LEU A 173 -10.41 4.01 3.47
C LEU A 173 -10.58 2.64 2.80
N VAL A 174 -11.82 2.15 2.77
CA VAL A 174 -12.21 1.04 1.90
C VAL A 174 -13.30 1.56 0.98
N GLY A 175 -13.06 1.50 -0.32
CA GLY A 175 -13.98 2.02 -1.30
C GLY A 175 -14.26 1.02 -2.44
N LYS A 176 -15.52 0.90 -2.83
CA LYS A 176 -15.94 0.13 -4.00
C LYS A 176 -15.84 1.02 -5.23
N SER A 177 -15.12 0.56 -6.24
CA SER A 177 -14.90 1.32 -7.48
C SER A 177 -16.21 1.62 -8.21
N ARG A 178 -16.34 2.84 -8.71
CA ARG A 178 -17.50 3.31 -9.50
C ARG A 178 -17.21 3.06 -10.98
N ARG A 179 -17.41 1.85 -11.43
CA ARG A 179 -17.26 1.49 -12.84
C ARG A 179 -18.60 1.57 -13.55
#